data_c122be04bd749b8968aca832c2953557
#
_entry.id   c122be04bd749b8968aca832c2953557
#
_cell.length_a   1.000
_cell.length_b   1.000
_cell.length_c   1.000
_cell.angle_alpha   90.00
_cell.angle_beta   90.00
_cell.angle_gamma   90.00
#
_symmetry.space_group_name_H-M   'P 1'
#
loop_
_entity.id
_entity.type
_entity.pdbx_description
1 polymer ?
#
loop_
_entity_poly.entity_id
_entity_poly.type
_entity_poly.pdbx_seq_one_letter_code
_entity_poly.pdbx_strand_id
1 'polypeptide(L)'
;MNEYLNIDHVHMSFPTDKGPLEVLNSINLKVKKGEFVSLIGHSGCGKSTVLNIVAGLLNATQGGVLLEDKEVTEPGPDRAVVFQNHSLLPWLTVYENVRLAVDQVFKKTKSKQERDEWTRHNLELVHMSHALDRKPDEIS
;
A
#
# COMPACT_ATOMS: atom_id res chain seq x y z
N MET A 1 -16.14 -2.98 20.81
CA MET A 1 -16.34 -2.87 19.34
C MET A 1 -14.99 -2.94 18.69
N ASN A 2 -14.77 -3.89 17.80
CA ASN A 2 -13.45 -4.05 17.20
C ASN A 2 -13.25 -2.98 16.13
N GLU A 3 -12.60 -1.89 16.48
CA GLU A 3 -12.02 -0.96 15.55
C GLU A 3 -10.88 -1.70 14.85
N TYR A 4 -10.99 -1.87 13.53
CA TYR A 4 -9.96 -2.57 12.75
C TYR A 4 -8.80 -1.64 12.40
N LEU A 5 -9.13 -0.40 12.01
CA LEU A 5 -8.17 0.68 11.76
C LEU A 5 -8.57 1.91 12.58
N ASN A 6 -7.63 2.50 13.25
CA ASN A 6 -7.81 3.76 13.99
C ASN A 6 -6.73 4.75 13.59
N ILE A 7 -7.12 5.85 12.98
CA ILE A 7 -6.27 7.01 12.73
C ILE A 7 -6.58 7.99 13.87
N ASP A 8 -5.59 8.25 14.71
CA ASP A 8 -5.76 9.00 15.95
C ASP A 8 -4.90 10.26 15.97
N HIS A 9 -5.56 11.42 15.92
CA HIS A 9 -4.97 12.76 16.01
C HIS A 9 -3.75 12.93 15.09
N VAL A 10 -3.83 12.44 13.86
CA VAL A 10 -2.72 12.48 12.92
C VAL A 10 -2.51 13.90 12.39
N HIS A 11 -1.29 14.39 12.62
CA HIS A 11 -0.75 15.60 12.01
C HIS A 11 0.37 15.24 11.05
N MET A 12 0.48 15.97 9.95
CA MET A 12 1.60 15.84 9.03
C MET A 12 2.03 17.19 8.50
N SER A 13 3.31 17.50 8.70
CA SER A 13 3.95 18.69 8.18
C SER A 13 5.22 18.32 7.41
N PHE A 14 5.40 18.93 6.26
CA PHE A 14 6.61 18.76 5.45
C PHE A 14 7.50 20.01 5.55
N PRO A 15 8.82 19.84 5.69
CA PRO A 15 9.73 20.97 5.65
C PRO A 15 9.76 21.56 4.23
N THR A 16 9.69 22.89 4.15
CA THR A 16 9.87 23.63 2.90
C THR A 16 10.81 24.81 3.13
N ASP A 17 11.34 25.40 2.04
CA ASP A 17 12.21 26.58 2.09
C ASP A 17 11.54 27.79 2.76
N LYS A 18 10.20 27.80 2.82
CA LYS A 18 9.40 28.87 3.45
C LYS A 18 8.91 28.50 4.85
N GLY A 19 9.41 27.40 5.42
CA GLY A 19 8.99 26.87 6.69
C GLY A 19 8.14 25.60 6.54
N PRO A 20 7.66 25.00 7.65
CA PRO A 20 6.88 23.77 7.61
C PRO A 20 5.51 24.02 6.96
N LEU A 21 5.18 23.15 6.00
CA LEU A 21 3.86 23.09 5.37
C LEU A 21 3.01 22.03 6.08
N GLU A 22 2.00 22.45 6.82
CA GLU A 22 1.03 21.53 7.41
C GLU A 22 0.07 21.04 6.33
N VAL A 23 0.01 19.71 6.16
CA VAL A 23 -0.86 19.02 5.18
C VAL A 23 -2.01 18.34 5.88
N LEU A 24 -1.79 17.77 7.06
CA LEU A 24 -2.82 17.14 7.88
C LEU A 24 -2.85 17.77 9.27
N ASN A 25 -4.04 18.09 9.73
CA ASN A 25 -4.27 18.68 11.04
C ASN A 25 -5.33 17.88 11.81
N SER A 26 -4.87 17.14 12.81
CA SER A 26 -5.73 16.36 13.73
C SER A 26 -6.75 15.47 13.02
N ILE A 27 -6.27 14.64 12.07
CA ILE A 27 -7.14 13.69 11.36
C ILE A 27 -7.49 12.54 12.30
N ASN A 28 -8.79 12.28 12.42
CA ASN A 28 -9.35 11.19 13.19
C ASN A 28 -10.30 10.38 12.31
N LEU A 29 -10.08 9.07 12.23
CA LEU A 29 -10.94 8.15 11.48
C LEU A 29 -10.86 6.76 12.09
N LYS A 30 -12.02 6.15 12.31
CA LYS A 30 -12.13 4.77 12.78
C LYS A 30 -12.84 3.94 11.73
N VAL A 31 -12.26 2.82 11.36
CA VAL A 31 -12.79 1.91 10.34
C VAL A 31 -12.96 0.53 10.97
N LYS A 32 -14.13 -0.07 10.76
CA LYS A 32 -14.45 -1.41 11.21
C LYS A 32 -13.95 -2.44 10.20
N LYS A 33 -13.74 -3.66 10.65
CA LYS A 33 -13.40 -4.77 9.76
C LYS A 33 -14.48 -5.00 8.71
N GLY A 34 -14.08 -5.06 7.44
CA GLY A 34 -15.01 -5.22 6.30
C GLY A 34 -15.70 -3.94 5.84
N GLU A 35 -15.43 -2.81 6.46
CA GLU A 35 -15.99 -1.53 6.06
C GLU A 35 -15.25 -0.97 4.82
N PHE A 36 -15.99 -0.36 3.92
CA PHE A 36 -15.48 0.39 2.79
C PHE A 36 -15.57 1.89 3.05
N VAL A 37 -14.45 2.59 2.96
CA VAL A 37 -14.37 4.03 3.22
C VAL A 37 -13.81 4.75 2.00
N SER A 38 -14.46 5.84 1.57
CA SER A 38 -13.97 6.72 0.51
C SER A 38 -13.51 8.06 1.09
N LEU A 39 -12.30 8.47 0.71
CA LEU A 39 -11.78 9.82 1.00
C LEU A 39 -12.03 10.70 -0.21
N ILE A 40 -12.84 11.74 -0.04
CA ILE A 40 -13.23 12.65 -1.12
C ILE A 40 -12.70 14.06 -0.80
N GLY A 41 -12.16 14.72 -1.81
CA GLY A 41 -11.66 16.08 -1.71
C GLY A 41 -10.93 16.50 -2.99
N HIS A 42 -10.68 17.80 -3.12
CA HIS A 42 -9.93 18.33 -4.25
C HIS A 42 -8.44 17.94 -4.20
N SER A 43 -7.75 18.11 -5.32
CA SER A 43 -6.31 17.84 -5.41
C SER A 43 -5.53 18.66 -4.38
N GLY A 44 -4.55 18.03 -3.75
CA GLY A 44 -3.67 18.69 -2.76
C GLY A 44 -4.25 18.84 -1.36
N CYS A 45 -5.41 18.21 -1.04
CA CYS A 45 -6.01 18.27 0.28
C CYS A 45 -5.51 17.22 1.30
N GLY A 46 -4.53 16.37 0.91
CA GLY A 46 -3.90 15.42 1.82
C GLY A 46 -4.41 13.98 1.77
N LYS A 47 -5.32 13.62 0.84
CA LYS A 47 -5.85 12.24 0.72
C LYS A 47 -4.75 11.19 0.56
N SER A 48 -3.82 11.41 -0.37
CA SER A 48 -2.67 10.50 -0.62
C SER A 48 -1.74 10.45 0.58
N THR A 49 -1.58 11.55 1.30
CA THR A 49 -0.76 11.60 2.53
C THR A 49 -1.36 10.72 3.62
N VAL A 50 -2.68 10.77 3.83
CA VAL A 50 -3.37 9.88 4.78
C VAL A 50 -3.17 8.41 4.39
N LEU A 51 -3.38 8.07 3.11
CA LEU A 51 -3.20 6.70 2.62
C LEU A 51 -1.75 6.21 2.78
N ASN A 52 -0.76 7.06 2.53
CA ASN A 52 0.66 6.71 2.72
C ASN A 52 1.01 6.49 4.20
N ILE A 53 0.41 7.23 5.12
CA ILE A 53 0.60 7.02 6.55
C ILE A 53 -0.04 5.70 6.99
N VAL A 54 -1.26 5.40 6.54
CA VAL A 54 -1.92 4.10 6.81
C VAL A 54 -1.13 2.94 6.22
N ALA A 55 -0.53 3.11 5.04
CA ALA A 55 0.32 2.11 4.41
C ALA A 55 1.67 1.90 5.14
N GLY A 56 2.07 2.80 6.03
CA GLY A 56 3.38 2.78 6.69
C GLY A 56 4.52 3.29 5.81
N LEU A 57 4.21 3.98 4.71
CA LEU A 57 5.19 4.60 3.81
C LEU A 57 5.64 5.99 4.29
N LEU A 58 4.84 6.63 5.13
CA LEU A 58 5.15 7.88 5.82
C LEU A 58 4.81 7.75 7.30
N ASN A 59 5.62 8.35 8.14
CA ASN A 59 5.32 8.51 9.56
C ASN A 59 4.68 9.87 9.80
N ALA A 60 3.60 9.90 10.59
CA ALA A 60 2.97 11.14 10.99
C ALA A 60 3.91 12.00 11.85
N THR A 61 3.78 13.32 11.76
CA THR A 61 4.53 14.26 12.63
C THR A 61 4.05 14.15 14.07
N GLN A 62 2.73 13.98 14.29
CA GLN A 62 2.11 13.71 15.56
C GLN A 62 0.91 12.79 15.37
N GLY A 63 0.49 12.12 16.44
CA GLY A 63 -0.55 11.11 16.38
C GLY A 63 -0.04 9.81 15.78
N GLY A 64 -0.93 8.91 15.43
CA GLY A 64 -0.56 7.62 14.90
C GLY A 64 -1.71 6.85 14.26
N VAL A 65 -1.36 5.73 13.68
CA VAL A 65 -2.30 4.78 13.08
C VAL A 65 -2.16 3.44 13.79
N LEU A 66 -3.27 2.89 14.23
CA LEU A 66 -3.35 1.54 14.79
C LEU A 66 -4.12 0.64 13.84
N LEU A 67 -3.57 -0.51 13.53
CA LEU A 67 -4.22 -1.59 12.80
C LEU A 67 -4.33 -2.81 13.72
N GLU A 68 -5.55 -3.24 14.02
CA GLU A 68 -5.79 -4.31 15.01
C GLU A 68 -4.99 -4.10 16.31
N ASP A 69 -5.07 -2.88 16.87
CA ASP A 69 -4.39 -2.43 18.09
C ASP A 69 -2.85 -2.41 18.02
N LYS A 70 -2.27 -2.60 16.83
CA LYS A 70 -0.82 -2.48 16.61
C LYS A 70 -0.49 -1.19 15.85
N GLU A 71 0.50 -0.48 16.35
CA GLU A 71 0.96 0.75 15.70
C GLU A 71 1.58 0.46 14.33
N VAL A 72 1.17 1.23 13.33
CA VAL A 72 1.72 1.18 11.98
C VAL A 72 2.93 2.11 11.91
N THR A 73 4.12 1.55 11.83
CA THR A 73 5.39 2.30 11.72
C THR A 73 6.14 2.05 10.41
N GLU A 74 5.81 0.95 9.72
CA GLU A 74 6.47 0.52 8.48
C GLU A 74 5.47 -0.22 7.57
N PRO A 75 5.77 -0.38 6.28
CA PRO A 75 4.97 -1.22 5.38
C PRO A 75 4.95 -2.68 5.86
N GLY A 76 3.83 -3.36 5.65
CA GLY A 76 3.67 -4.75 6.04
C GLY A 76 2.69 -5.52 5.16
N PRO A 77 2.73 -6.88 5.21
CA PRO A 77 1.88 -7.75 4.39
C PRO A 77 0.40 -7.75 4.82
N ASP A 78 0.08 -7.13 5.94
CA ASP A 78 -1.27 -6.92 6.48
C ASP A 78 -2.02 -5.78 5.77
N ARG A 79 -1.31 -5.01 4.91
CA ARG A 79 -1.89 -3.93 4.11
C ARG A 79 -1.42 -4.02 2.66
N ALA A 80 -2.34 -3.83 1.73
CA ALA A 80 -2.04 -3.74 0.31
C ALA A 80 -2.38 -2.34 -0.21
N VAL A 81 -1.53 -1.80 -1.08
CA VAL A 81 -1.70 -0.48 -1.68
C VAL A 81 -1.77 -0.61 -3.20
N VAL A 82 -2.80 -0.02 -3.79
CA VAL A 82 -2.84 0.21 -5.24
C VAL A 82 -2.46 1.67 -5.47
N PHE A 83 -1.32 1.89 -6.10
CA PHE A 83 -0.81 3.23 -6.36
C PHE A 83 -1.54 3.90 -7.53
N GLN A 84 -1.47 5.22 -7.59
CA GLN A 84 -2.07 6.02 -8.67
C GLN A 84 -1.46 5.70 -10.04
N ASN A 85 -0.16 5.44 -10.11
CA ASN A 85 0.49 4.85 -11.27
C ASN A 85 0.75 3.35 -11.01
N HIS A 86 1.06 2.58 -12.05
CA HIS A 86 1.23 1.13 -11.93
C HIS A 86 2.40 0.71 -11.02
N SER A 87 3.40 1.57 -10.82
CA SER A 87 4.58 1.34 -9.95
C SER A 87 5.34 0.03 -10.22
N LEU A 88 5.25 -0.49 -11.45
CA LEU A 88 5.96 -1.70 -11.87
C LEU A 88 7.43 -1.37 -12.15
N LEU A 89 8.31 -2.34 -11.89
CA LEU A 89 9.73 -2.24 -12.21
C LEU A 89 9.91 -2.51 -13.72
N PRO A 90 10.34 -1.50 -14.52
CA PRO A 90 10.31 -1.59 -15.98
C PRO A 90 11.32 -2.59 -16.55
N TRP A 91 12.34 -2.96 -15.78
CA TRP A 91 13.35 -3.94 -16.17
C TRP A 91 12.98 -5.39 -15.86
N LEU A 92 11.88 -5.61 -15.10
CA LEU A 92 11.34 -6.91 -14.79
C LEU A 92 10.15 -7.25 -15.69
N THR A 93 9.97 -8.54 -15.97
CA THR A 93 8.78 -9.04 -16.67
C THR A 93 7.52 -8.95 -15.79
N VAL A 94 6.36 -9.19 -16.38
CA VAL A 94 5.08 -9.32 -15.66
C VAL A 94 5.20 -10.35 -14.54
N TYR A 95 5.71 -11.55 -14.87
CA TYR A 95 5.92 -12.61 -13.90
C TYR A 95 6.86 -12.18 -12.76
N GLU A 96 8.01 -11.60 -13.11
CA GLU A 96 9.02 -11.19 -12.12
C GLU A 96 8.52 -10.09 -11.18
N ASN A 97 7.74 -9.13 -11.68
CA ASN A 97 7.11 -8.09 -10.86
C ASN A 97 6.19 -8.68 -9.80
N VAL A 98 5.32 -9.62 -10.18
CA VAL A 98 4.41 -10.29 -9.24
C VAL A 98 5.19 -11.23 -8.32
N ARG A 99 6.16 -11.97 -8.86
CA ARG A 99 6.99 -12.90 -8.09
C ARG A 99 7.77 -12.20 -6.99
N LEU A 100 8.24 -10.99 -7.22
CA LEU A 100 8.94 -10.18 -6.21
C LEU A 100 8.10 -10.00 -4.94
N ALA A 101 6.83 -9.65 -5.09
CA ALA A 101 5.90 -9.50 -3.97
C ALA A 101 5.60 -10.85 -3.29
N VAL A 102 5.37 -11.90 -4.08
CA VAL A 102 5.13 -13.25 -3.58
C VAL A 102 6.33 -13.76 -2.76
N ASP A 103 7.55 -13.53 -3.25
CA ASP A 103 8.76 -13.92 -2.54
C ASP A 103 8.92 -13.15 -1.23
N GLN A 104 8.63 -11.85 -1.22
CA GLN A 104 8.72 -11.03 -0.01
C GLN A 104 7.77 -11.53 1.10
N VAL A 105 6.54 -11.88 0.74
CA VAL A 105 5.52 -12.30 1.71
C VAL A 105 5.69 -13.76 2.12
N PHE A 106 5.98 -14.66 1.18
CA PHE A 106 5.90 -16.10 1.40
C PHE A 106 7.25 -16.84 1.46
N LYS A 107 8.38 -16.15 1.38
CA LYS A 107 9.72 -16.78 1.39
C LYS A 107 9.95 -17.70 2.58
N LYS A 108 9.37 -17.38 3.74
CA LYS A 108 9.53 -18.17 4.97
C LYS A 108 8.49 -19.28 5.14
N THR A 109 7.38 -19.22 4.42
CA THR A 109 6.20 -20.08 4.64
C THR A 109 5.90 -21.03 3.48
N LYS A 110 6.40 -20.75 2.28
CA LYS A 110 6.15 -21.53 1.07
C LYS A 110 7.46 -21.88 0.37
N SER A 111 7.52 -23.08 -0.22
CA SER A 111 8.62 -23.51 -1.07
C SER A 111 8.73 -22.66 -2.34
N LYS A 112 9.85 -22.79 -3.06
CA LYS A 112 10.06 -22.11 -4.33
C LYS A 112 9.00 -22.50 -5.37
N GLN A 113 8.62 -23.78 -5.41
CA GLN A 113 7.61 -24.30 -6.33
C GLN A 113 6.22 -23.75 -5.99
N GLU A 114 5.80 -23.79 -4.73
CA GLU A 114 4.51 -23.24 -4.30
C GLU A 114 4.38 -21.72 -4.61
N ARG A 115 5.46 -20.98 -4.47
CA ARG A 115 5.50 -19.56 -4.83
C ARG A 115 5.39 -19.33 -6.33
N ASP A 116 6.00 -20.19 -7.16
CA ASP A 116 5.84 -20.16 -8.62
C ASP A 116 4.40 -20.45 -9.04
N GLU A 117 3.81 -21.51 -8.50
CA GLU A 117 2.41 -21.90 -8.76
C GLU A 117 1.46 -20.77 -8.32
N TRP A 118 1.67 -20.19 -7.14
CA TRP A 118 0.88 -19.06 -6.63
C TRP A 118 0.97 -17.82 -7.53
N THR A 119 2.15 -17.51 -8.01
CA THR A 119 2.37 -16.37 -8.92
C THR A 119 1.64 -16.58 -10.24
N ARG A 120 1.77 -17.76 -10.84
CA ARG A 120 1.10 -18.11 -12.11
C ARG A 120 -0.42 -18.14 -11.96
N HIS A 121 -0.92 -18.73 -10.90
CA HIS A 121 -2.35 -18.78 -10.60
C HIS A 121 -2.97 -17.38 -10.50
N ASN A 122 -2.33 -16.46 -9.77
CA ASN A 122 -2.84 -15.09 -9.64
C ASN A 122 -2.79 -14.31 -10.97
N LEU A 123 -1.77 -14.53 -11.79
CA LEU A 123 -1.70 -13.95 -13.14
C LEU A 123 -2.76 -14.53 -14.07
N GLU A 124 -3.10 -15.80 -13.94
CA GLU A 124 -4.20 -16.43 -14.67
C GLU A 124 -5.56 -15.82 -14.28
N LEU A 125 -5.80 -15.60 -12.98
CA LEU A 125 -7.05 -14.96 -12.50
C LEU A 125 -7.31 -13.59 -13.12
N VAL A 126 -6.26 -12.85 -13.45
CA VAL A 126 -6.36 -11.53 -14.11
C VAL A 126 -6.12 -11.61 -15.62
N HIS A 127 -6.16 -12.80 -16.20
CA HIS A 127 -6.00 -13.07 -17.64
C HIS A 127 -4.65 -12.59 -18.23
N MET A 128 -3.57 -12.63 -17.45
CA MET A 128 -2.23 -12.21 -17.86
C MET A 128 -1.28 -13.36 -18.22
N SER A 129 -1.75 -14.60 -18.30
CA SER A 129 -0.93 -15.78 -18.61
C SER A 129 -0.23 -15.71 -19.97
N HIS A 130 -0.78 -14.95 -20.92
CA HIS A 130 -0.20 -14.74 -22.25
C HIS A 130 0.99 -13.76 -22.27
N ALA A 131 1.23 -13.03 -21.19
CA ALA A 131 2.18 -11.93 -21.13
C ALA A 131 3.26 -12.09 -20.03
N LEU A 132 3.44 -13.30 -19.48
CA LEU A 132 4.33 -13.56 -18.36
C LEU A 132 5.77 -13.05 -18.58
N ASP A 133 6.29 -13.21 -19.79
CA ASP A 133 7.67 -12.86 -20.16
C ASP A 133 7.80 -11.45 -20.76
N ARG A 134 6.70 -10.71 -20.84
CA ARG A 134 6.71 -9.32 -21.34
C ARG A 134 7.04 -8.34 -20.23
N LYS A 135 7.69 -7.24 -20.61
CA LYS A 135 7.95 -6.10 -19.70
C LYS A 135 6.77 -5.13 -19.68
N PRO A 136 6.67 -4.25 -18.65
CA PRO A 136 5.55 -3.32 -18.52
C PRO A 136 5.28 -2.44 -19.75
N ASP A 137 6.31 -2.01 -20.46
CA ASP A 137 6.21 -1.21 -21.68
C ASP A 137 5.73 -2.00 -22.91
N GLU A 138 5.71 -3.32 -22.84
CA GLU A 138 5.24 -4.23 -23.90
C GLU A 138 3.78 -4.67 -23.70
N ILE A 139 3.15 -4.21 -22.62
CA ILE A 139 1.73 -4.45 -22.31
C ILE A 139 1.00 -3.12 -22.20
N SER A 140 -0.17 -3.04 -22.82
CA SER A 140 -1.04 -1.85 -22.77
C SER A 140 -2.04 -1.92 -21.62
#